data_c49da7db3ecd25097f7d022fbdb489ec
#
_entry.id   c49da7db3ecd25097f7d022fbdb489ec
#
_cell.length_a   1.000
_cell.length_b   1.000
_cell.length_c   1.000
_cell.angle_alpha   90.00
_cell.angle_beta   90.00
_cell.angle_gamma   90.00
#
_symmetry.space_group_name_H-M   'P 1'
#
loop_
_entity.id
_entity.type
_entity.pdbx_description
1 polymer ?
#
loop_
_entity_poly.entity_id
_entity_poly.type
_entity_poly.pdbx_seq_one_letter_code
_entity_poly.pdbx_strand_id
1 'polypeptide(L)'
;MEHHKLNLSAITGPTILPDAIYEDYRGKIISLAELDYKSALIIESNAGTTRANHYHLEDWHYCYLITGKFEYYWRENGETGNPEKKIIQAGEIVVTPSKVEHAFHFLEDSIFVVLSGRARDQKNYEEDLIRVELI
;
A
#
# COMPACT_ATOMS: atom_id res chain seq x y z
N MET A 1 22.28 11.73 -5.53
CA MET A 1 21.34 11.14 -4.56
C MET A 1 21.52 9.63 -4.56
N GLU A 2 21.65 9.06 -3.39
CA GLU A 2 21.83 7.61 -3.27
C GLU A 2 20.49 6.89 -3.21
N HIS A 3 20.42 5.74 -3.87
CA HIS A 3 19.29 4.84 -3.79
C HIS A 3 19.60 3.77 -2.75
N HIS A 4 18.68 3.54 -1.86
CA HIS A 4 18.78 2.48 -0.87
C HIS A 4 17.74 1.40 -1.18
N LYS A 5 18.16 0.15 -1.17
CA LYS A 5 17.20 -0.95 -1.26
C LYS A 5 16.32 -0.92 -0.01
N LEU A 6 15.01 -0.87 -0.21
CA LEU A 6 14.05 -0.82 0.88
C LEU A 6 14.06 -2.14 1.66
N ASN A 7 14.24 -2.05 2.97
CA ASN A 7 14.09 -3.18 3.89
C ASN A 7 12.71 -3.08 4.55
N LEU A 8 11.77 -3.87 4.07
CA LEU A 8 10.39 -3.84 4.57
C LEU A 8 10.30 -4.15 6.05
N SER A 9 11.18 -5.00 6.58
CA SER A 9 11.14 -5.38 8.01
C SER A 9 11.60 -4.25 8.94
N ALA A 10 12.28 -3.24 8.41
CA ALA A 10 12.76 -2.10 9.19
C ALA A 10 11.77 -0.93 9.22
N ILE A 11 10.64 -1.04 8.49
CA ILE A 11 9.66 0.03 8.43
C ILE A 11 8.79 0.02 9.68
N THR A 12 8.73 1.17 10.34
CA THR A 12 7.87 1.39 11.51
C THR A 12 6.74 2.33 11.12
N GLY A 13 5.52 1.86 11.20
CA GLY A 13 4.36 2.63 10.79
C GLY A 13 3.97 2.37 9.33
N PRO A 14 2.79 2.84 8.90
CA PRO A 14 2.21 2.45 7.62
C PRO A 14 2.73 3.23 6.42
N THR A 15 3.38 4.39 6.61
CA THR A 15 3.76 5.25 5.49
C THR A 15 5.25 5.56 5.44
N ILE A 16 5.73 5.71 4.19
CA ILE A 16 7.08 6.16 3.90
C ILE A 16 7.03 7.14 2.73
N LEU A 17 8.14 7.83 2.48
CA LEU A 17 8.30 8.68 1.30
C LEU A 17 9.02 7.91 0.20
N PRO A 18 8.90 8.37 -1.07
CA PRO A 18 9.66 7.76 -2.17
C PRO A 18 11.16 7.75 -1.89
N ASP A 19 11.85 6.75 -2.46
CA ASP A 19 13.29 6.56 -2.30
C ASP A 19 14.10 7.78 -2.75
N ALA A 20 13.74 8.36 -3.90
CA ALA A 20 14.42 9.53 -4.44
C ALA A 20 13.47 10.35 -5.32
N ILE A 21 13.68 11.66 -5.34
CA ILE A 21 13.00 12.58 -6.24
C ILE A 21 14.05 13.42 -6.95
N TYR A 22 14.02 13.41 -8.28
CA TYR A 22 14.90 14.21 -9.14
C TYR A 22 14.08 15.26 -9.85
N GLU A 23 14.34 16.52 -9.61
CA GLU A 23 13.55 17.61 -10.17
C GLU A 23 14.43 18.60 -10.91
N ASP A 24 13.98 19.03 -12.10
CA ASP A 24 14.59 20.10 -12.89
C ASP A 24 13.49 20.87 -13.63
N TYR A 25 13.89 21.76 -14.56
CA TYR A 25 12.92 22.61 -15.30
C TYR A 25 11.91 21.81 -16.14
N ARG A 26 12.18 20.54 -16.44
CA ARG A 26 11.28 19.69 -17.23
C ARG A 26 10.20 19.02 -16.36
N GLY A 27 10.36 18.99 -15.04
CA GLY A 27 9.50 18.30 -14.11
C GLY A 27 10.28 17.42 -13.18
N LYS A 28 9.70 16.29 -12.75
CA LYS A 28 10.36 15.43 -11.78
C LYS A 28 10.23 13.94 -12.11
N ILE A 29 11.20 13.19 -11.65
CA ILE A 29 11.21 11.73 -11.68
C ILE A 29 11.12 11.27 -10.23
N ILE A 30 10.12 10.44 -9.93
CA ILE A 30 9.92 9.89 -8.59
C ILE A 30 10.37 8.43 -8.63
N SER A 31 11.45 8.12 -7.91
CA SER A 31 11.90 6.74 -7.74
C SER A 31 11.24 6.20 -6.49
N LEU A 32 10.28 5.30 -6.65
CA LEU A 32 9.49 4.78 -5.54
C LEU A 32 10.33 3.91 -4.60
N ALA A 33 11.02 2.93 -5.15
CA ALA A 33 11.91 2.05 -4.39
C ALA A 33 12.58 1.03 -5.32
N GLU A 34 13.65 0.42 -4.83
CA GLU A 34 14.22 -0.78 -5.44
C GLU A 34 13.76 -1.98 -4.62
N LEU A 35 12.90 -2.82 -5.20
CA LEU A 35 12.27 -3.96 -4.53
C LEU A 35 12.26 -5.18 -5.44
N ASP A 36 12.34 -6.36 -4.84
CA ASP A 36 12.05 -7.61 -5.52
C ASP A 36 10.54 -7.83 -5.48
N TYR A 37 9.82 -7.24 -6.42
CA TYR A 37 8.38 -7.42 -6.53
C TYR A 37 8.04 -8.34 -7.70
N LYS A 38 6.88 -8.97 -7.65
CA LYS A 38 6.42 -9.90 -8.69
C LYS A 38 5.25 -9.38 -9.49
N SER A 39 4.49 -8.43 -8.97
CA SER A 39 3.43 -7.80 -9.75
C SER A 39 3.33 -6.31 -9.46
N ALA A 40 2.92 -5.57 -10.48
CA ALA A 40 2.67 -4.14 -10.40
C ALA A 40 1.28 -3.86 -10.96
N LEU A 41 0.48 -3.10 -10.24
CA LEU A 41 -0.89 -2.78 -10.59
C LEU A 41 -1.12 -1.28 -10.52
N ILE A 42 -2.01 -0.80 -11.38
CA ILE A 42 -2.61 0.53 -11.23
C ILE A 42 -4.05 0.29 -10.80
N ILE A 43 -4.45 0.89 -9.69
CA ILE A 43 -5.81 0.75 -9.18
C ILE A 43 -6.46 2.13 -9.17
N GLU A 44 -7.65 2.20 -9.73
CA GLU A 44 -8.52 3.37 -9.66
C GLU A 44 -9.67 3.04 -8.72
N SER A 45 -10.01 3.98 -7.83
CA SER A 45 -11.08 3.78 -6.87
C SER A 45 -11.92 5.03 -6.75
N ASN A 46 -13.24 4.85 -6.77
CA ASN A 46 -14.17 5.96 -6.66
C ASN A 46 -14.34 6.42 -5.21
N ALA A 47 -14.53 7.72 -5.02
CA ALA A 47 -14.84 8.28 -3.71
C ALA A 47 -16.03 7.57 -3.06
N GLY A 48 -15.96 7.33 -1.77
CA GLY A 48 -17.00 6.68 -0.98
C GLY A 48 -16.95 5.15 -0.99
N THR A 49 -16.01 4.56 -1.73
CA THR A 49 -15.87 3.09 -1.76
C THR A 49 -14.80 2.60 -0.80
N THR A 50 -14.86 1.30 -0.51
CA THR A 50 -13.93 0.63 0.41
C THR A 50 -13.30 -0.56 -0.30
N ARG A 51 -11.99 -0.74 -0.13
CA ARG A 51 -11.27 -1.92 -0.62
C ARG A 51 -10.56 -2.61 0.53
N ALA A 52 -10.06 -3.80 0.25
CA ALA A 52 -9.36 -4.68 1.17
C ALA A 52 -10.30 -5.29 2.21
N ASN A 53 -10.25 -4.92 3.48
CA ASN A 53 -10.91 -5.67 4.55
C ASN A 53 -10.40 -7.11 4.56
N HIS A 54 -9.07 -7.25 4.61
CA HIS A 54 -8.41 -8.55 4.60
C HIS A 54 -6.97 -8.44 5.13
N TYR A 55 -6.30 -9.57 5.22
CA TYR A 55 -4.85 -9.63 5.39
C TYR A 55 -4.29 -10.73 4.50
N HIS A 56 -3.01 -10.66 4.22
CA HIS A 56 -2.28 -11.63 3.43
C HIS A 56 -1.45 -12.54 4.34
N LEU A 57 -1.39 -13.82 4.02
CA LEU A 57 -0.58 -14.77 4.77
C LEU A 57 0.91 -14.56 4.52
N GLU A 58 1.30 -14.30 3.28
CA GLU A 58 2.70 -14.15 2.88
C GLU A 58 2.98 -12.88 2.09
N ASP A 59 2.01 -12.41 1.28
CA ASP A 59 2.20 -11.26 0.41
C ASP A 59 2.34 -9.96 1.22
N TRP A 60 3.03 -9.02 0.62
CA TRP A 60 3.14 -7.66 1.10
C TRP A 60 2.78 -6.70 -0.03
N HIS A 61 2.29 -5.53 0.31
CA HIS A 61 1.92 -4.50 -0.67
C HIS A 61 2.64 -3.20 -0.37
N TYR A 62 3.05 -2.54 -1.45
CA TYR A 62 3.70 -1.24 -1.45
C TYR A 62 2.87 -0.36 -2.37
N CYS A 63 2.12 0.59 -1.80
CA CYS A 63 1.13 1.37 -2.53
C CYS A 63 1.52 2.84 -2.56
N TYR A 64 1.73 3.39 -3.76
CA TYR A 64 2.00 4.81 -3.97
C TYR A 64 0.75 5.51 -4.46
N LEU A 65 0.26 6.50 -3.70
CA LEU A 65 -0.91 7.28 -4.09
C LEU A 65 -0.51 8.39 -5.04
N ILE A 66 -0.98 8.31 -6.29
CA ILE A 66 -0.68 9.30 -7.34
C ILE A 66 -1.59 10.50 -7.19
N THR A 67 -2.92 10.28 -7.13
CA THR A 67 -3.92 11.32 -6.93
C THR A 67 -5.00 10.81 -5.98
N GLY A 68 -5.64 11.72 -5.27
CA GLY A 68 -6.75 11.40 -4.39
C GLY A 68 -6.37 11.44 -2.92
N LYS A 69 -7.19 10.79 -2.13
CA LYS A 69 -7.05 10.75 -0.68
C LYS A 69 -7.85 9.60 -0.14
N PHE A 70 -7.29 8.84 0.81
CA PHE A 70 -8.04 7.78 1.46
C PHE A 70 -7.65 7.65 2.93
N GLU A 71 -8.57 7.04 3.70
CA GLU A 71 -8.30 6.60 5.06
C GLU A 71 -7.77 5.18 5.00
N TYR A 72 -6.61 4.95 5.60
CA TYR A 72 -5.99 3.64 5.72
C TYR A 72 -6.17 3.14 7.14
N TYR A 73 -6.78 1.96 7.28
CA TYR A 73 -6.99 1.30 8.57
C TYR A 73 -6.12 0.06 8.64
N TRP A 74 -5.50 -0.18 9.80
CA TRP A 74 -4.67 -1.38 9.97
C TRP A 74 -4.70 -1.88 11.40
N ARG A 75 -4.47 -3.20 11.55
CA ARG A 75 -4.36 -3.88 12.83
C ARG A 75 -3.58 -5.17 12.62
N GLU A 76 -2.63 -5.48 13.53
CA GLU A 76 -1.93 -6.76 13.50
C GLU A 76 -2.95 -7.90 13.63
N ASN A 77 -2.82 -8.95 12.81
CA ASN A 77 -3.70 -10.11 12.92
C ASN A 77 -3.53 -10.77 14.30
N GLY A 78 -4.66 -11.05 14.95
CA GLY A 78 -4.68 -11.60 16.31
C GLY A 78 -4.87 -10.55 17.39
N GLU A 79 -4.70 -9.28 17.10
CA GLU A 79 -5.00 -8.21 18.04
C GLU A 79 -6.50 -7.96 18.09
N THR A 80 -6.98 -7.43 19.23
CA THR A 80 -8.37 -7.05 19.43
C THR A 80 -8.47 -5.53 19.62
N GLY A 81 -9.66 -4.98 19.47
CA GLY A 81 -9.92 -3.57 19.58
C GLY A 81 -10.04 -2.88 18.23
N ASN A 82 -10.15 -1.56 18.27
CA ASN A 82 -10.32 -0.78 17.05
C ASN A 82 -9.02 -0.73 16.26
N PRO A 83 -9.09 -0.76 14.91
CA PRO A 83 -7.89 -0.57 14.10
C PRO A 83 -7.32 0.84 14.25
N GLU A 84 -6.03 0.96 13.97
CA GLU A 84 -5.40 2.26 13.78
C GLU A 84 -5.90 2.86 12.47
N LYS A 85 -5.81 4.19 12.35
CA LYS A 85 -6.25 4.90 11.15
C LYS A 85 -5.32 6.05 10.83
N LYS A 86 -5.05 6.25 9.54
CA LYS A 86 -4.30 7.40 9.04
C LYS A 86 -4.87 7.85 7.71
N ILE A 87 -4.98 9.18 7.50
CA ILE A 87 -5.33 9.74 6.19
C ILE A 87 -4.09 9.78 5.33
N ILE A 88 -4.18 9.20 4.14
CA ILE A 88 -3.10 9.12 3.15
C ILE A 88 -3.37 10.14 2.06
N GLN A 89 -2.35 10.91 1.73
CA GLN A 89 -2.42 11.93 0.70
C GLN A 89 -1.53 11.59 -0.48
N ALA A 90 -1.81 12.21 -1.63
CA ALA A 90 -0.99 12.00 -2.84
C ALA A 90 0.48 12.26 -2.54
N GLY A 91 1.35 11.39 -3.04
CA GLY A 91 2.79 11.42 -2.80
C GLY A 91 3.26 10.53 -1.67
N GLU A 92 2.35 10.03 -0.84
CA GLU A 92 2.70 9.09 0.23
C GLU A 92 2.65 7.65 -0.24
N ILE A 93 3.42 6.80 0.40
CA ILE A 93 3.46 5.36 0.15
C ILE A 93 2.97 4.65 1.40
N VAL A 94 2.02 3.73 1.21
CA VAL A 94 1.54 2.85 2.27
C VAL A 94 2.19 1.50 2.11
N VAL A 95 2.82 1.01 3.17
CA VAL A 95 3.41 -0.34 3.20
C VAL A 95 2.55 -1.23 4.08
N THR A 96 2.07 -2.32 3.50
CA THR A 96 1.28 -3.31 4.22
C THR A 96 2.06 -4.63 4.27
N PRO A 97 2.64 -4.98 5.41
CA PRO A 97 3.32 -6.27 5.57
C PRO A 97 2.32 -7.43 5.57
N SER A 98 2.83 -8.65 5.43
CA SER A 98 2.01 -9.85 5.64
C SER A 98 1.41 -9.85 7.05
N LYS A 99 0.24 -10.46 7.20
CA LYS A 99 -0.47 -10.64 8.48
C LYS A 99 -0.91 -9.34 9.16
N VAL A 100 -0.97 -8.25 8.42
CA VAL A 100 -1.56 -6.99 8.88
C VAL A 100 -2.93 -6.85 8.24
N GLU A 101 -3.98 -6.85 9.06
CA GLU A 101 -5.34 -6.59 8.61
C GLU A 101 -5.42 -5.14 8.15
N HIS A 102 -6.00 -4.90 6.98
CA HIS A 102 -6.04 -3.55 6.43
C HIS A 102 -7.28 -3.29 5.60
N ALA A 103 -7.62 -2.01 5.50
CA ALA A 103 -8.74 -1.53 4.68
C ALA A 103 -8.46 -0.10 4.21
N PHE A 104 -9.00 0.21 3.03
CA PHE A 104 -8.91 1.54 2.42
C PHE A 104 -10.32 2.07 2.26
N HIS A 105 -10.59 3.25 2.79
CA HIS A 105 -11.83 3.97 2.53
C HIS A 105 -11.51 5.25 1.77
N PHE A 106 -11.98 5.37 0.53
CA PHE A 106 -11.60 6.44 -0.37
C PHE A 106 -12.45 7.68 -0.13
N LEU A 107 -11.78 8.77 0.27
CA LEU A 107 -12.43 10.06 0.49
C LEU A 107 -12.61 10.86 -0.80
N GLU A 108 -11.74 10.61 -1.78
CA GLU A 108 -11.75 11.22 -3.11
C GLU A 108 -11.48 10.14 -4.14
N ASP A 109 -11.84 10.40 -5.39
CA ASP A 109 -11.43 9.52 -6.49
C ASP A 109 -9.91 9.41 -6.47
N SER A 110 -9.40 8.19 -6.46
CA SER A 110 -7.99 7.92 -6.22
C SER A 110 -7.39 7.02 -7.27
N ILE A 111 -6.12 7.28 -7.61
CA ILE A 111 -5.32 6.43 -8.49
C ILE A 111 -4.02 6.11 -7.77
N PHE A 112 -3.72 4.82 -7.65
CA PHE A 112 -2.50 4.40 -6.97
C PHE A 112 -1.84 3.21 -7.67
N VAL A 113 -0.52 3.13 -7.48
CA VAL A 113 0.30 2.01 -7.98
C VAL A 113 0.55 1.07 -6.82
N VAL A 114 0.37 -0.23 -7.06
CA VAL A 114 0.65 -1.26 -6.07
C VAL A 114 1.74 -2.18 -6.58
N LEU A 115 2.80 -2.36 -5.81
CA LEU A 115 3.80 -3.38 -6.01
C LEU A 115 3.54 -4.48 -4.98
N SER A 116 3.54 -5.74 -5.42
CA SER A 116 3.34 -6.85 -4.51
C SER A 116 4.41 -7.91 -4.64
N GLY A 117 4.66 -8.63 -3.54
CA GLY A 117 5.71 -9.64 -3.47
C GLY A 117 5.32 -10.99 -4.08
N ARG A 118 4.07 -11.17 -4.47
CA ARG A 118 3.57 -12.39 -5.09
C ARG A 118 2.85 -12.10 -6.39
N ALA A 119 2.80 -13.12 -7.25
CA ALA A 119 2.02 -13.02 -8.48
C ALA A 119 0.53 -12.85 -8.16
N ARG A 120 -0.14 -11.98 -8.92
CA ARG A 120 -1.55 -11.60 -8.71
C ARG A 120 -2.52 -12.36 -9.61
N ASP A 121 -2.19 -13.58 -10.06
CA ASP A 121 -3.19 -14.40 -10.71
C ASP A 121 -4.26 -14.82 -9.68
N GLN A 122 -5.45 -15.12 -10.16
CA GLN A 122 -6.63 -15.37 -9.31
C GLN A 122 -6.36 -16.42 -8.23
N LYS A 123 -5.69 -17.51 -8.60
CA LYS A 123 -5.43 -18.61 -7.68
C LYS A 123 -4.48 -18.20 -6.56
N ASN A 124 -3.33 -17.61 -6.89
CA ASN A 124 -2.35 -17.18 -5.88
C ASN A 124 -2.95 -16.12 -4.96
N TYR A 125 -3.71 -15.19 -5.51
CA TYR A 125 -4.34 -14.14 -4.73
C TYR A 125 -5.32 -14.71 -3.70
N GLU A 126 -6.24 -15.58 -4.12
CA GLU A 126 -7.26 -16.13 -3.23
C GLU A 126 -6.68 -17.09 -2.17
N GLU A 127 -5.61 -17.84 -2.50
CA GLU A 127 -4.95 -18.74 -1.55
C GLU A 127 -4.24 -17.98 -0.42
N ASP A 128 -3.76 -16.77 -0.70
CA ASP A 128 -2.98 -15.96 0.24
C ASP A 128 -3.85 -15.01 1.08
N LEU A 129 -5.08 -14.81 0.69
CA LEU A 129 -5.95 -13.78 1.22
C LEU A 129 -6.91 -14.33 2.27
N ILE A 130 -7.01 -13.66 3.42
CA ILE A 130 -8.00 -13.96 4.45
C ILE A 130 -8.86 -12.72 4.65
N ARG A 131 -10.17 -12.85 4.41
CA ARG A 131 -11.11 -11.74 4.56
C ARG A 131 -11.46 -11.52 6.02
N VAL A 132 -11.50 -10.25 6.43
CA VAL A 132 -11.92 -9.85 7.77
C VAL A 132 -12.84 -8.65 7.64
N GLU A 133 -13.61 -8.40 8.68
CA GLU A 133 -14.50 -7.24 8.74
C GLU A 133 -13.84 -6.18 9.63
N LEU A 134 -12.87 -5.43 9.06
CA LEU A 134 -12.09 -4.46 9.80
C LEU A 134 -12.83 -3.13 9.96
N ILE A 135 -13.53 -2.69 8.90
CA ILE A 135 -14.33 -1.48 8.89
C ILE A 135 -15.67 -1.68 8.18
#